data_d932c7a2fc1f89778bb0a3a30f594392
#
_entry.id   d932c7a2fc1f89778bb0a3a30f594392
#
_cell.length_a   1.000
_cell.length_b   1.000
_cell.length_c   1.000
_cell.angle_alpha   90.00
_cell.angle_beta   90.00
_cell.angle_gamma   90.00
#
_symmetry.space_group_name_H-M   'P 1'
#
loop_
_entity.id
_entity.type
_entity.pdbx_description
1 polymer ?
#
loop_
_entity_poly.entity_id
_entity_poly.type
_entity_poly.pdbx_seq_one_letter_code
_entity_poly.pdbx_strand_id
1 'polypeptide(L)'
;MTRARDLANFTRSISDTIAERFSKGTSETVLWSKTGDGTAETQVDVRVEVGNTVIAVPEGTSVSMPSLSAGTDYAIWLETDGSLQATNNHTTPPSTGARKIGGFHYAPGGNATAQSGGNSTAQINEYSFYDLGWRPSCPDPRGMTLVSENFWSDIYLLNTDPDTNGTSAFGVTIADGSSPPRIPSAFGGNGTTTYGGFKWYECQEVFAAYGKKAPTYAEFMALAYGVTEETDRGSDPGTTQLDSARTSKWGVIQATGNLLVWGRDVIADGTGSGVWRDIAEGRGEIFTFNDDLLAGFFGGAWGDGAKAGSRSSYWSFSVSYSDTFVSGRGVTDHVILP
;
A
#
# COMPACT_ATOMS: atom_id res chain seq x y z
N MET A 1 -23.24 -27.28 17.92
CA MET A 1 -21.96 -27.13 18.67
C MET A 1 -20.72 -27.64 17.92
N THR A 2 -20.86 -28.42 16.86
CA THR A 2 -19.76 -29.01 16.10
C THR A 2 -19.00 -28.00 15.23
N ARG A 3 -19.67 -27.14 14.45
CA ARG A 3 -19.02 -26.23 13.50
C ARG A 3 -18.05 -25.20 14.12
N ALA A 4 -18.38 -24.61 15.26
CA ALA A 4 -17.49 -23.63 15.90
C ALA A 4 -16.22 -24.29 16.47
N ARG A 5 -16.36 -25.53 16.96
CA ARG A 5 -15.23 -26.34 17.47
C ARG A 5 -14.34 -26.82 16.35
N ASP A 6 -14.93 -27.19 15.22
CA ASP A 6 -14.19 -27.64 14.03
C ASP A 6 -13.44 -26.47 13.37
N LEU A 7 -14.05 -25.26 13.33
CA LEU A 7 -13.38 -24.06 12.85
C LEU A 7 -12.24 -23.64 13.78
N ALA A 8 -12.43 -23.70 15.10
CA ALA A 8 -11.38 -23.40 16.07
C ALA A 8 -10.22 -24.40 15.98
N ASN A 9 -10.50 -25.70 15.81
CA ASN A 9 -9.48 -26.72 15.62
C ASN A 9 -8.75 -26.57 14.28
N PHE A 10 -9.45 -26.19 13.21
CA PHE A 10 -8.86 -25.91 11.89
C PHE A 10 -7.96 -24.67 11.95
N THR A 11 -8.42 -23.58 12.57
CA THR A 11 -7.62 -22.36 12.78
C THR A 11 -6.37 -22.65 13.62
N ARG A 12 -6.51 -23.44 14.68
CA ARG A 12 -5.39 -23.87 15.52
C ARG A 12 -4.41 -24.74 14.76
N SER A 13 -4.89 -25.72 13.98
CA SER A 13 -4.05 -26.56 13.11
C SER A 13 -3.29 -25.76 12.05
N ILE A 14 -3.91 -24.74 11.46
CA ILE A 14 -3.23 -23.82 10.54
C ILE A 14 -2.18 -22.99 11.28
N SER A 15 -2.52 -22.43 12.44
CA SER A 15 -1.60 -21.66 13.27
C SER A 15 -0.38 -22.50 13.70
N ASP A 16 -0.63 -23.72 14.20
CA ASP A 16 0.44 -24.65 14.59
C ASP A 16 1.32 -25.05 13.39
N THR A 17 0.71 -25.29 12.24
CA THR A 17 1.46 -25.61 10.99
C THR A 17 2.29 -24.44 10.49
N ILE A 18 1.83 -23.21 10.65
CA ILE A 18 2.59 -22.00 10.30
C ILE A 18 3.72 -21.80 11.31
N ALA A 19 3.45 -21.96 12.60
CA ALA A 19 4.44 -21.84 13.67
C ALA A 19 5.58 -22.88 13.54
N GLU A 20 5.27 -24.09 13.09
CA GLU A 20 6.29 -25.12 12.77
C GLU A 20 7.14 -24.76 11.55
N ARG A 21 6.60 -23.97 10.60
CA ARG A 21 7.25 -23.65 9.33
C ARG A 21 8.00 -22.32 9.31
N PHE A 22 7.66 -21.42 10.21
CA PHE A 22 8.29 -20.11 10.35
C PHE A 22 8.10 -19.63 11.79
N SER A 23 9.16 -19.48 12.55
CA SER A 23 9.12 -19.06 13.96
C SER A 23 10.24 -18.05 14.23
N LYS A 24 9.87 -16.85 14.67
CA LYS A 24 10.79 -15.78 15.09
C LYS A 24 11.01 -15.79 16.60
N GLY A 25 12.11 -15.22 17.06
CA GLY A 25 12.38 -15.00 18.48
C GLY A 25 11.33 -14.10 19.16
N THR A 26 10.68 -13.20 18.39
CA THR A 26 9.50 -12.43 18.79
C THR A 26 8.58 -12.19 17.61
N SER A 27 7.26 -12.20 17.83
CA SER A 27 6.26 -11.83 16.81
C SER A 27 6.02 -10.32 16.74
N GLU A 28 6.55 -9.54 17.70
CA GLU A 28 6.26 -8.11 17.86
C GLU A 28 7.07 -7.19 16.94
N THR A 29 7.97 -7.75 16.12
CA THR A 29 8.77 -6.99 15.15
C THR A 29 8.83 -7.71 13.82
N VAL A 30 9.12 -6.97 12.74
CA VAL A 30 9.53 -7.58 11.47
C VAL A 30 10.88 -8.29 11.62
N LEU A 31 11.15 -9.29 10.81
CA LEU A 31 12.42 -10.05 10.86
C LEU A 31 13.65 -9.21 10.49
N TRP A 32 13.49 -8.12 9.78
CA TRP A 32 14.54 -7.38 9.09
C TRP A 32 14.85 -6.04 9.73
N SER A 33 16.12 -5.65 9.75
CA SER A 33 16.58 -4.30 10.04
C SER A 33 17.43 -3.75 8.90
N LYS A 34 17.29 -2.44 8.66
CA LYS A 34 18.14 -1.69 7.74
C LYS A 34 19.45 -1.35 8.42
N THR A 35 20.59 -1.72 7.80
CA THR A 35 21.94 -1.40 8.32
C THR A 35 22.67 -0.33 7.51
N GLY A 36 22.12 0.06 6.37
CA GLY A 36 22.61 1.11 5.48
C GLY A 36 21.61 1.36 4.36
N ASP A 37 21.92 2.26 3.43
CA ASP A 37 20.98 2.64 2.37
C ASP A 37 20.59 1.46 1.47
N GLY A 38 21.49 0.52 1.27
CA GLY A 38 21.24 -0.68 0.45
C GLY A 38 21.56 -1.99 1.18
N THR A 39 21.59 -2.01 2.51
CA THR A 39 21.94 -3.21 3.28
C THR A 39 20.93 -3.50 4.38
N ALA A 40 20.72 -4.78 4.64
CA ALA A 40 19.82 -5.26 5.70
C ALA A 40 20.34 -6.57 6.29
N GLU A 41 19.87 -6.86 7.50
CA GLU A 41 20.15 -8.09 8.24
C GLU A 41 18.93 -8.55 9.04
N THR A 42 19.00 -9.75 9.60
CA THR A 42 17.99 -10.21 10.58
C THR A 42 18.18 -9.46 11.91
N GLN A 43 17.09 -8.96 12.49
CA GLN A 43 17.13 -8.33 13.82
C GLN A 43 16.71 -9.25 14.97
N VAL A 44 16.31 -10.48 14.66
CA VAL A 44 15.96 -11.52 15.63
C VAL A 44 16.30 -12.89 15.04
N ASP A 45 16.53 -13.88 15.91
CA ASP A 45 16.66 -15.28 15.47
C ASP A 45 15.39 -15.74 14.77
N VAL A 46 15.54 -16.53 13.73
CA VAL A 46 14.39 -17.16 13.04
C VAL A 46 14.70 -18.63 12.70
N ARG A 47 13.67 -19.45 12.78
CA ARG A 47 13.68 -20.84 12.30
C ARG A 47 12.69 -20.98 11.17
N VAL A 48 13.14 -21.50 10.06
CA VAL A 48 12.34 -21.62 8.84
C VAL A 48 12.48 -23.04 8.28
N GLU A 49 11.35 -23.68 7.98
CA GLU A 49 11.35 -24.91 7.22
C GLU A 49 11.59 -24.62 5.74
N VAL A 50 12.65 -25.20 5.20
CA VAL A 50 13.00 -25.14 3.76
C VAL A 50 13.07 -26.58 3.25
N GLY A 51 12.13 -26.95 2.39
CA GLY A 51 11.91 -28.37 2.02
C GLY A 51 11.50 -29.20 3.24
N ASN A 52 12.34 -30.14 3.66
CA ASN A 52 12.11 -30.99 4.83
C ASN A 52 13.10 -30.70 5.98
N THR A 53 13.80 -29.56 5.92
CA THR A 53 14.82 -29.19 6.90
C THR A 53 14.47 -27.87 7.55
N VAL A 54 14.55 -27.82 8.88
CA VAL A 54 14.45 -26.57 9.63
C VAL A 54 15.81 -25.91 9.69
N ILE A 55 15.90 -24.73 9.10
CA ILE A 55 17.12 -23.91 9.11
C ILE A 55 16.97 -22.84 10.19
N ALA A 56 17.96 -22.73 11.06
CA ALA A 56 18.07 -21.66 12.04
C ALA A 56 18.96 -20.55 11.46
N VAL A 57 18.43 -19.34 11.41
CA VAL A 57 19.14 -18.12 10.98
C VAL A 57 19.29 -17.20 12.19
N PRO A 58 20.52 -16.97 12.66
CA PRO A 58 20.78 -16.10 13.81
C PRO A 58 20.44 -14.62 13.52
N GLU A 59 20.16 -13.86 14.57
CA GLU A 59 20.19 -12.39 14.56
C GLU A 59 21.54 -11.91 13.99
N GLY A 60 21.52 -10.77 13.25
CA GLY A 60 22.70 -10.21 12.60
C GLY A 60 23.15 -10.91 11.32
N THR A 61 22.36 -11.87 10.81
CA THR A 61 22.66 -12.51 9.51
C THR A 61 22.36 -11.52 8.37
N SER A 62 23.40 -11.14 7.64
CA SER A 62 23.29 -10.18 6.52
C SER A 62 22.55 -10.79 5.32
N VAL A 63 21.76 -9.96 4.64
CA VAL A 63 21.11 -10.31 3.36
C VAL A 63 22.06 -9.97 2.21
N SER A 64 22.37 -10.94 1.35
CA SER A 64 23.11 -10.71 0.10
C SER A 64 22.23 -9.92 -0.87
N MET A 65 22.66 -8.69 -1.20
CA MET A 65 21.91 -7.78 -2.05
C MET A 65 22.43 -7.82 -3.49
N PRO A 66 21.57 -7.82 -4.51
CA PRO A 66 21.96 -7.56 -5.89
C PRO A 66 22.27 -6.06 -6.08
N SER A 67 22.58 -5.64 -7.30
CA SER A 67 22.51 -4.22 -7.67
C SER A 67 21.07 -3.73 -7.51
N LEU A 68 20.84 -2.81 -6.56
CA LEU A 68 19.52 -2.29 -6.25
C LEU A 68 19.13 -1.15 -7.21
N SER A 69 17.90 -1.18 -7.70
CA SER A 69 17.31 -0.17 -8.59
C SER A 69 16.20 0.58 -7.86
N ALA A 70 16.26 1.91 -7.89
CA ALA A 70 15.27 2.76 -7.25
C ALA A 70 13.83 2.47 -7.74
N GLY A 71 12.89 2.45 -6.82
CA GLY A 71 11.48 2.17 -7.12
C GLY A 71 11.15 0.68 -7.30
N THR A 72 12.05 -0.23 -6.92
CA THR A 72 11.90 -1.67 -7.12
C THR A 72 11.66 -2.41 -5.81
N ASP A 73 10.74 -3.37 -5.84
CA ASP A 73 10.49 -4.30 -4.75
C ASP A 73 11.41 -5.52 -4.84
N TYR A 74 11.92 -5.95 -3.70
CA TYR A 74 12.81 -7.10 -3.58
C TYR A 74 12.22 -8.14 -2.63
N ALA A 75 12.20 -9.41 -3.07
CA ALA A 75 11.92 -10.56 -2.22
C ALA A 75 13.21 -10.99 -1.50
N ILE A 76 13.10 -11.40 -0.24
CA ILE A 76 14.19 -12.05 0.50
C ILE A 76 13.91 -13.54 0.57
N TRP A 77 14.88 -14.31 0.14
CA TRP A 77 14.86 -15.75 0.06
C TRP A 77 15.86 -16.36 1.04
N LEU A 78 15.46 -17.44 1.71
CA LEU A 78 16.33 -18.29 2.49
C LEU A 78 16.75 -19.48 1.62
N GLU A 79 18.04 -19.62 1.43
CA GLU A 79 18.65 -20.71 0.69
C GLU A 79 18.75 -21.99 1.55
N THR A 80 18.94 -23.13 0.90
CA THR A 80 19.05 -24.42 1.59
C THR A 80 20.31 -24.56 2.45
N ASP A 81 21.31 -23.74 2.24
CA ASP A 81 22.54 -23.65 3.04
C ASP A 81 22.44 -22.67 4.22
N GLY A 82 21.30 -21.97 4.37
CA GLY A 82 21.06 -20.99 5.43
C GLY A 82 21.44 -19.55 5.06
N SER A 83 21.97 -19.31 3.87
CA SER A 83 22.24 -17.94 3.40
C SER A 83 20.96 -17.20 3.00
N LEU A 84 21.00 -15.87 3.09
CA LEU A 84 19.89 -14.97 2.73
C LEU A 84 20.25 -14.23 1.45
N GLN A 85 19.34 -14.22 0.48
CA GLN A 85 19.51 -13.53 -0.80
C GLN A 85 18.29 -12.67 -1.14
N ALA A 86 18.50 -11.42 -1.54
CA ALA A 86 17.46 -10.57 -2.11
C ALA A 86 17.45 -10.68 -3.64
N THR A 87 16.26 -10.69 -4.24
CA THR A 87 16.07 -10.64 -5.70
C THR A 87 14.85 -9.79 -6.05
N ASN A 88 14.80 -9.22 -7.25
CA ASN A 88 13.60 -8.54 -7.76
C ASN A 88 12.57 -9.52 -8.37
N ASN A 89 12.84 -10.81 -8.34
CA ASN A 89 11.88 -11.84 -8.76
C ASN A 89 11.14 -12.38 -7.54
N HIS A 90 9.84 -12.21 -7.51
CA HIS A 90 8.98 -12.62 -6.39
C HIS A 90 8.35 -14.01 -6.56
N THR A 91 8.49 -14.63 -7.75
CA THR A 91 7.83 -15.89 -8.11
C THR A 91 8.81 -17.04 -8.29
N THR A 92 9.98 -16.76 -8.88
CA THR A 92 11.00 -17.78 -9.16
C THR A 92 12.11 -17.68 -8.12
N PRO A 93 12.37 -18.75 -7.35
CA PRO A 93 13.46 -18.74 -6.39
C PRO A 93 14.83 -18.63 -7.09
N PRO A 94 15.82 -17.98 -6.46
CA PRO A 94 17.16 -17.79 -7.02
C PRO A 94 17.92 -19.12 -7.17
N SER A 95 17.65 -20.10 -6.32
CA SER A 95 18.14 -21.46 -6.41
C SER A 95 17.05 -22.50 -6.16
N THR A 96 17.31 -23.75 -6.57
CA THR A 96 16.38 -24.86 -6.33
C THR A 96 16.19 -25.09 -4.83
N GLY A 97 14.96 -25.00 -4.36
CA GLY A 97 14.59 -25.23 -2.98
C GLY A 97 14.62 -24.00 -2.08
N ALA A 98 15.12 -22.84 -2.53
CA ALA A 98 15.05 -21.60 -1.75
C ALA A 98 13.60 -21.23 -1.44
N ARG A 99 13.35 -20.67 -0.24
CA ARG A 99 12.04 -20.25 0.23
C ARG A 99 11.96 -18.74 0.42
N LYS A 100 10.96 -18.11 -0.20
CA LYS A 100 10.67 -16.70 0.07
C LYS A 100 10.14 -16.50 1.48
N ILE A 101 10.78 -15.64 2.26
CA ILE A 101 10.45 -15.42 3.66
C ILE A 101 10.16 -13.94 4.00
N GLY A 102 10.30 -13.03 3.03
CA GLY A 102 10.00 -11.63 3.22
C GLY A 102 10.37 -10.78 2.01
N GLY A 103 10.49 -9.48 2.24
CA GLY A 103 10.92 -8.53 1.23
C GLY A 103 10.90 -7.09 1.70
N PHE A 104 11.24 -6.18 0.79
CA PHE A 104 11.30 -4.74 1.02
C PHE A 104 11.17 -3.95 -0.27
N HIS A 105 10.92 -2.66 -0.15
CA HIS A 105 10.96 -1.69 -1.24
C HIS A 105 12.25 -0.87 -1.20
N TYR A 106 12.97 -0.79 -2.32
CA TYR A 106 14.11 0.11 -2.48
C TYR A 106 13.62 1.43 -3.07
N ALA A 107 13.38 2.41 -2.21
CA ALA A 107 12.76 3.68 -2.56
C ALA A 107 13.71 4.57 -3.38
N PRO A 108 13.18 5.41 -4.30
CA PRO A 108 13.98 6.36 -5.07
C PRO A 108 14.51 7.54 -4.25
N GLY A 109 14.09 7.68 -3.00
CA GLY A 109 14.50 8.71 -2.07
C GLY A 109 14.30 8.29 -0.63
N GLY A 110 14.87 9.05 0.29
CA GLY A 110 14.76 8.80 1.74
C GLY A 110 13.48 9.34 2.33
N ASN A 111 13.09 8.74 3.46
CA ASN A 111 11.93 9.09 4.24
C ASN A 111 12.11 10.45 4.95
N ALA A 112 11.01 11.13 5.24
CA ALA A 112 11.05 12.36 6.04
C ALA A 112 11.49 12.09 7.49
N THR A 113 12.40 12.90 7.99
CA THR A 113 12.82 12.88 9.39
C THR A 113 12.20 13.99 10.23
N ALA A 114 11.56 14.96 9.56
CA ALA A 114 10.81 16.09 10.13
C ALA A 114 9.66 16.44 9.17
N GLN A 115 8.82 17.42 9.51
CA GLN A 115 7.78 17.95 8.60
C GLN A 115 8.38 18.86 7.50
N SER A 116 9.28 18.29 6.72
CA SER A 116 10.00 19.00 5.64
C SER A 116 10.21 18.12 4.40
N GLY A 117 9.53 16.99 4.35
CA GLY A 117 9.71 16.00 3.30
C GLY A 117 10.94 15.12 3.51
N GLY A 118 11.13 14.19 2.59
CA GLY A 118 12.29 13.31 2.52
C GLY A 118 13.45 13.91 1.73
N ASN A 119 14.30 13.04 1.18
CA ASN A 119 15.45 13.44 0.36
C ASN A 119 15.52 12.65 -0.95
N SER A 120 16.54 12.91 -1.78
CA SER A 120 16.73 12.25 -3.09
C SER A 120 17.75 11.10 -3.07
N THR A 121 18.18 10.65 -1.91
CA THR A 121 19.09 9.50 -1.79
C THR A 121 18.31 8.22 -1.81
N ALA A 122 18.49 7.42 -2.85
CA ALA A 122 17.81 6.13 -2.97
C ALA A 122 18.26 5.18 -1.84
N GLN A 123 17.29 4.55 -1.18
CA GLN A 123 17.56 3.69 -0.04
C GLN A 123 16.43 2.68 0.21
N ILE A 124 16.74 1.65 0.99
CA ILE A 124 15.70 0.77 1.52
C ILE A 124 14.74 1.60 2.39
N ASN A 125 13.45 1.55 2.07
CA ASN A 125 12.43 2.08 2.97
C ASN A 125 12.26 1.10 4.15
N GLU A 126 12.75 1.46 5.33
CA GLU A 126 12.74 0.60 6.52
C GLU A 126 11.33 0.16 6.94
N TYR A 127 10.30 0.99 6.66
CA TYR A 127 8.91 0.67 6.97
C TYR A 127 8.25 -0.24 5.92
N SER A 128 8.94 -0.56 4.82
CA SER A 128 8.45 -1.48 3.79
C SER A 128 8.85 -2.93 4.02
N PHE A 129 9.68 -3.21 5.02
CA PHE A 129 10.03 -4.59 5.35
C PHE A 129 8.81 -5.39 5.79
N TYR A 130 8.66 -6.58 5.22
CA TYR A 130 7.67 -7.56 5.63
C TYR A 130 8.30 -8.95 5.73
N ASP A 131 7.70 -9.82 6.52
CA ASP A 131 8.01 -11.25 6.59
C ASP A 131 6.71 -12.08 6.58
N LEU A 132 6.81 -13.38 6.76
CA LEU A 132 5.65 -14.28 6.72
C LEU A 132 4.67 -14.04 7.87
N GLY A 133 5.14 -13.55 9.02
CA GLY A 133 4.34 -13.28 10.22
C GLY A 133 4.06 -11.80 10.47
N TRP A 134 4.69 -10.88 9.72
CA TRP A 134 4.58 -9.42 9.87
C TRP A 134 4.38 -8.78 8.50
N ARG A 135 3.14 -8.50 8.13
CA ARG A 135 2.82 -8.14 6.75
C ARG A 135 1.48 -7.43 6.60
N PRO A 136 1.20 -6.81 5.44
CA PRO A 136 -0.13 -6.37 5.09
C PRO A 136 -1.09 -7.56 4.95
N SER A 137 -2.38 -7.35 5.24
CA SER A 137 -3.42 -8.37 5.10
C SER A 137 -3.77 -8.68 3.64
N CYS A 138 -3.40 -7.80 2.70
CA CYS A 138 -3.61 -8.04 1.27
C CYS A 138 -2.69 -9.15 0.73
N PRO A 139 -3.07 -9.80 -0.40
CA PRO A 139 -2.29 -10.89 -0.98
C PRO A 139 -0.88 -10.50 -1.43
N ASP A 140 -0.71 -9.30 -1.96
CA ASP A 140 0.56 -8.78 -2.48
C ASP A 140 1.09 -7.63 -1.61
N PRO A 141 2.18 -7.82 -0.86
CA PRO A 141 2.78 -6.80 -0.01
C PRO A 141 3.67 -5.80 -0.74
N ARG A 142 3.93 -5.99 -2.04
CA ARG A 142 4.82 -5.11 -2.82
C ARG A 142 4.28 -3.69 -2.91
N GLY A 143 5.20 -2.72 -2.94
CA GLY A 143 4.86 -1.31 -3.03
C GLY A 143 4.12 -0.76 -1.81
N MET A 144 4.21 -1.42 -0.65
CA MET A 144 3.55 -0.99 0.58
C MET A 144 4.54 -0.61 1.68
N THR A 145 4.09 0.22 2.59
CA THR A 145 4.84 0.68 3.76
C THR A 145 3.95 0.67 5.00
N LEU A 146 4.52 0.28 6.14
CA LEU A 146 3.81 0.24 7.43
C LEU A 146 3.74 1.64 8.04
N VAL A 147 2.56 2.07 8.42
CA VAL A 147 2.27 3.37 9.02
C VAL A 147 1.96 3.19 10.50
N SER A 148 2.77 3.82 11.35
CA SER A 148 2.56 3.85 12.81
C SER A 148 2.36 2.46 13.44
N GLU A 149 2.96 1.41 12.88
CA GLU A 149 2.81 0.01 13.33
C GLU A 149 1.34 -0.47 13.35
N ASN A 150 0.46 0.19 12.61
CA ASN A 150 -0.98 -0.02 12.72
C ASN A 150 -1.62 -0.51 11.42
N PHE A 151 -1.27 0.09 10.29
CA PHE A 151 -1.80 -0.28 8.97
C PHE A 151 -0.75 -0.07 7.88
N TRP A 152 -0.97 -0.70 6.72
CA TRP A 152 -0.10 -0.55 5.54
C TRP A 152 -0.75 0.38 4.53
N SER A 153 0.09 1.22 3.91
CA SER A 153 -0.30 2.11 2.81
C SER A 153 0.49 1.80 1.55
N ASP A 154 -0.11 1.94 0.39
CA ASP A 154 0.61 2.01 -0.87
C ASP A 154 1.62 3.15 -0.84
N ILE A 155 2.85 2.91 -1.31
CA ILE A 155 3.93 3.90 -1.40
C ILE A 155 3.61 4.92 -2.48
N TYR A 156 3.07 4.47 -3.61
CA TYR A 156 2.75 5.29 -4.78
C TYR A 156 1.23 5.45 -4.94
N LEU A 157 0.83 6.45 -5.73
CA LEU A 157 -0.55 6.61 -6.18
C LEU A 157 -0.94 5.44 -7.11
N LEU A 158 -2.22 5.14 -7.17
CA LEU A 158 -2.77 4.12 -8.06
C LEU A 158 -2.37 4.41 -9.50
N ASN A 159 -2.03 3.36 -10.25
CA ASN A 159 -1.70 3.45 -11.66
C ASN A 159 -2.81 2.91 -12.56
N THR A 160 -2.71 3.20 -13.86
CA THR A 160 -3.72 2.82 -14.86
C THR A 160 -3.80 1.33 -15.16
N ASP A 161 -2.76 0.55 -14.80
CA ASP A 161 -2.68 -0.90 -15.06
C ASP A 161 -2.31 -1.69 -13.80
N PRO A 162 -3.21 -1.76 -12.82
CA PRO A 162 -2.92 -2.47 -11.57
C PRO A 162 -2.81 -3.99 -11.72
N ASP A 163 -3.34 -4.59 -12.79
CA ASP A 163 -3.19 -6.03 -13.06
C ASP A 163 -1.73 -6.38 -13.38
N THR A 164 -1.01 -5.49 -14.08
CA THR A 164 0.40 -5.69 -14.43
C THR A 164 1.35 -5.21 -13.33
N ASN A 165 1.06 -4.03 -12.75
CA ASN A 165 1.99 -3.30 -11.89
C ASN A 165 1.71 -3.44 -10.39
N GLY A 166 0.58 -4.06 -10.00
CA GLY A 166 0.02 -3.88 -8.67
C GLY A 166 -0.60 -2.48 -8.51
N THR A 167 -1.21 -2.20 -7.37
CA THR A 167 -1.82 -0.88 -7.11
C THR A 167 -0.80 0.23 -6.85
N SER A 168 0.46 -0.13 -6.58
CA SER A 168 1.54 0.77 -6.16
C SER A 168 2.84 0.40 -6.87
N ALA A 169 3.24 1.19 -7.86
CA ALA A 169 4.48 0.98 -8.62
C ALA A 169 5.13 2.31 -8.98
N PHE A 170 6.44 2.31 -9.18
CA PHE A 170 7.25 3.47 -9.56
C PHE A 170 7.34 3.62 -11.07
N GLY A 171 7.32 4.86 -11.58
CA GLY A 171 7.57 5.18 -13.00
C GLY A 171 6.42 4.82 -13.93
N VAL A 172 5.19 4.70 -13.44
CA VAL A 172 4.00 4.32 -14.21
C VAL A 172 2.99 5.47 -14.25
N THR A 173 2.10 5.46 -15.26
CA THR A 173 1.04 6.47 -15.39
C THR A 173 0.09 6.39 -14.21
N ILE A 174 -0.16 7.51 -13.54
CA ILE A 174 -1.12 7.62 -12.44
C ILE A 174 -2.53 7.47 -13.00
N ALA A 175 -3.37 6.73 -12.27
CA ALA A 175 -4.79 6.67 -12.58
C ALA A 175 -5.51 7.92 -12.07
N ASP A 176 -6.24 8.57 -12.96
CA ASP A 176 -7.06 9.77 -12.70
C ASP A 176 -8.33 9.77 -13.57
N GLY A 177 -9.10 10.85 -13.55
CA GLY A 177 -10.32 10.95 -14.34
C GLY A 177 -10.10 11.03 -15.85
N SER A 178 -8.92 11.41 -16.33
CA SER A 178 -8.55 11.44 -17.76
C SER A 178 -7.79 10.18 -18.21
N SER A 179 -7.16 9.52 -17.27
CA SER A 179 -6.40 8.28 -17.43
C SER A 179 -6.92 7.22 -16.45
N PRO A 180 -8.18 6.76 -16.61
CA PRO A 180 -8.81 5.87 -15.65
C PRO A 180 -8.15 4.49 -15.62
N PRO A 181 -8.19 3.81 -14.46
CA PRO A 181 -7.59 2.49 -14.33
C PRO A 181 -8.37 1.44 -15.11
N ARG A 182 -7.71 0.32 -15.41
CA ARG A 182 -8.38 -0.88 -15.95
C ARG A 182 -9.38 -1.42 -14.95
N ILE A 183 -10.49 -1.96 -15.48
CA ILE A 183 -11.50 -2.66 -14.71
C ILE A 183 -10.88 -3.98 -14.22
N PRO A 184 -10.82 -4.24 -12.91
CA PRO A 184 -10.30 -5.50 -12.41
C PRO A 184 -11.16 -6.69 -12.86
N SER A 185 -10.55 -7.85 -13.07
CA SER A 185 -11.26 -9.07 -13.49
C SER A 185 -12.39 -9.47 -12.53
N ALA A 186 -12.22 -9.22 -11.24
CA ALA A 186 -13.25 -9.46 -10.21
C ALA A 186 -14.53 -8.63 -10.43
N PHE A 187 -14.45 -7.53 -11.16
CA PHE A 187 -15.57 -6.64 -11.51
C PHE A 187 -15.91 -6.67 -13.00
N GLY A 188 -15.52 -7.73 -13.70
CA GLY A 188 -15.87 -7.97 -15.10
C GLY A 188 -14.88 -7.41 -16.11
N GLY A 189 -13.70 -6.98 -15.69
CA GLY A 189 -12.63 -6.56 -16.57
C GLY A 189 -12.05 -7.70 -17.41
N ASN A 190 -11.49 -7.35 -18.57
CA ASN A 190 -10.90 -8.27 -19.55
C ASN A 190 -9.38 -8.05 -19.74
N GLY A 191 -8.75 -7.29 -18.82
CA GLY A 191 -7.34 -6.95 -18.87
C GLY A 191 -6.97 -5.77 -19.78
N THR A 192 -7.94 -5.16 -20.50
CA THR A 192 -7.70 -4.02 -21.39
C THR A 192 -8.70 -2.89 -21.24
N THR A 193 -9.94 -3.19 -20.90
CA THR A 193 -11.01 -2.20 -20.74
C THR A 193 -10.77 -1.38 -19.49
N THR A 194 -10.84 -0.05 -19.62
CA THR A 194 -10.77 0.91 -18.51
C THR A 194 -12.16 1.35 -18.08
N TYR A 195 -12.27 1.89 -16.88
CA TYR A 195 -13.45 2.64 -16.46
C TYR A 195 -13.67 3.88 -17.36
N GLY A 196 -14.87 4.43 -17.37
CA GLY A 196 -15.20 5.65 -18.11
C GLY A 196 -14.73 6.94 -17.45
N GLY A 197 -14.15 6.84 -16.24
CA GLY A 197 -13.61 7.91 -15.39
C GLY A 197 -12.95 7.30 -14.19
N PHE A 198 -12.66 8.10 -13.15
CA PHE A 198 -12.14 7.59 -11.88
C PHE A 198 -12.93 8.20 -10.70
N LYS A 199 -14.14 7.70 -10.53
CA LYS A 199 -15.09 8.10 -9.49
C LYS A 199 -14.82 7.33 -8.20
N TRP A 200 -15.55 7.68 -7.15
CA TRP A 200 -15.41 7.03 -5.85
C TRP A 200 -15.69 5.52 -5.90
N TYR A 201 -16.76 5.10 -6.58
CA TYR A 201 -17.12 3.67 -6.70
C TYR A 201 -16.02 2.85 -7.36
N GLU A 202 -15.47 3.37 -8.46
CA GLU A 202 -14.41 2.74 -9.23
C GLU A 202 -13.12 2.62 -8.39
N CYS A 203 -12.82 3.64 -7.60
CA CYS A 203 -11.71 3.60 -6.65
C CYS A 203 -11.90 2.48 -5.61
N GLN A 204 -13.11 2.35 -5.02
CA GLN A 204 -13.40 1.30 -4.05
C GLN A 204 -13.33 -0.10 -4.70
N GLU A 205 -13.88 -0.27 -5.91
CA GLU A 205 -13.85 -1.55 -6.66
C GLU A 205 -12.41 -1.97 -6.96
N VAL A 206 -11.57 -1.05 -7.45
CA VAL A 206 -10.16 -1.35 -7.72
C VAL A 206 -9.47 -1.84 -6.46
N PHE A 207 -9.52 -1.08 -5.36
CA PHE A 207 -8.82 -1.49 -4.14
C PHE A 207 -9.38 -2.80 -3.55
N ALA A 208 -10.70 -3.00 -3.60
CA ALA A 208 -11.32 -4.25 -3.14
C ALA A 208 -10.82 -5.47 -3.90
N ALA A 209 -10.59 -5.36 -5.23
CA ALA A 209 -10.04 -6.45 -6.05
C ALA A 209 -8.65 -6.92 -5.59
N TYR A 210 -7.87 -6.02 -4.97
CA TYR A 210 -6.51 -6.31 -4.48
C TYR A 210 -6.44 -6.50 -2.96
N GLY A 211 -7.60 -6.64 -2.29
CA GLY A 211 -7.66 -6.81 -0.82
C GLY A 211 -7.26 -5.55 -0.04
N LYS A 212 -7.47 -4.40 -0.64
CA LYS A 212 -7.17 -3.07 -0.07
C LYS A 212 -8.45 -2.22 0.06
N LYS A 213 -8.31 -1.03 0.60
CA LYS A 213 -9.36 -0.03 0.79
C LYS A 213 -8.78 1.35 0.49
N ALA A 214 -9.59 2.33 0.10
CA ALA A 214 -9.19 3.73 0.18
C ALA A 214 -8.99 4.13 1.66
N PRO A 215 -8.15 5.11 2.00
CA PRO A 215 -7.93 5.53 3.39
C PRO A 215 -9.16 6.25 3.98
N THR A 216 -9.35 6.16 5.29
CA THR A 216 -10.12 7.14 6.04
C THR A 216 -9.34 8.44 6.16
N TYR A 217 -10.01 9.55 6.54
CA TYR A 217 -9.32 10.80 6.79
C TYR A 217 -8.23 10.66 7.88
N ALA A 218 -8.49 9.88 8.93
CA ALA A 218 -7.52 9.65 9.99
C ALA A 218 -6.30 8.85 9.52
N GLU A 219 -6.50 7.81 8.72
CA GLU A 219 -5.42 7.04 8.08
C GLU A 219 -4.61 7.92 7.13
N PHE A 220 -5.30 8.79 6.33
CA PHE A 220 -4.62 9.70 5.43
C PHE A 220 -3.72 10.69 6.17
N MET A 221 -4.20 11.32 7.24
CA MET A 221 -3.37 12.21 8.07
C MET A 221 -2.12 11.50 8.61
N ALA A 222 -2.24 10.25 9.02
CA ALA A 222 -1.14 9.44 9.53
C ALA A 222 -0.13 9.08 8.44
N LEU A 223 -0.59 8.59 7.27
CA LEU A 223 0.30 8.17 6.18
C LEU A 223 1.05 9.35 5.55
N ALA A 224 0.46 10.54 5.53
CA ALA A 224 1.04 11.75 4.96
C ALA A 224 1.92 12.54 5.94
N TYR A 225 2.03 12.12 7.21
CA TYR A 225 2.83 12.84 8.21
C TYR A 225 4.32 12.94 7.81
N GLY A 226 4.88 14.14 7.92
CA GLY A 226 6.29 14.42 7.62
C GLY A 226 6.54 15.10 6.27
N VAL A 227 5.53 15.26 5.42
CA VAL A 227 5.65 16.04 4.18
C VAL A 227 5.94 17.52 4.46
N THR A 228 6.43 18.25 3.46
CA THR A 228 6.44 19.72 3.50
C THR A 228 4.99 20.21 3.39
N GLU A 229 4.52 20.85 4.43
CA GLU A 229 3.15 21.34 4.52
C GLU A 229 2.92 22.63 3.71
N GLU A 230 1.66 22.91 3.40
CA GLU A 230 1.21 24.14 2.73
C GLU A 230 1.90 24.38 1.37
N THR A 231 2.25 23.30 0.69
CA THR A 231 2.87 23.36 -0.64
C THR A 231 2.31 22.28 -1.56
N ASP A 232 2.15 22.65 -2.81
CA ASP A 232 1.86 21.73 -3.90
C ASP A 232 3.05 21.53 -4.84
N ARG A 233 2.87 20.68 -5.85
CA ARG A 233 3.87 20.43 -6.88
C ARG A 233 3.94 21.54 -7.93
N GLY A 234 2.87 22.30 -8.14
CA GLY A 234 2.74 23.34 -9.17
C GLY A 234 2.43 22.84 -10.58
N SER A 235 2.40 21.54 -10.81
CA SER A 235 2.05 20.93 -12.12
C SER A 235 1.63 19.48 -11.96
N ASP A 236 0.82 18.99 -12.91
CA ASP A 236 0.42 17.58 -12.98
C ASP A 236 1.65 16.66 -13.02
N PRO A 237 1.77 15.68 -12.11
CA PRO A 237 2.86 14.71 -12.15
C PRO A 237 2.76 13.73 -13.32
N GLY A 238 1.56 13.38 -13.78
CA GLY A 238 1.27 12.39 -14.82
C GLY A 238 1.73 10.96 -14.52
N THR A 239 2.84 10.81 -13.81
CA THR A 239 3.44 9.51 -13.44
C THR A 239 3.83 9.45 -11.97
N THR A 240 3.89 8.25 -11.44
CA THR A 240 4.46 7.99 -10.11
C THR A 240 5.97 8.21 -10.16
N GLN A 241 6.45 9.11 -9.34
CA GLN A 241 7.86 9.54 -9.35
C GLN A 241 8.27 10.07 -7.98
N LEU A 242 9.57 10.19 -7.75
CA LEU A 242 10.04 10.84 -6.54
C LEU A 242 9.57 12.30 -6.48
N ASP A 243 8.93 12.63 -5.39
CA ASP A 243 8.69 14.00 -4.94
C ASP A 243 9.16 14.08 -3.48
N SER A 244 10.42 14.44 -3.28
CA SER A 244 11.03 14.41 -1.95
C SER A 244 10.30 15.33 -0.97
N ALA A 245 9.89 16.52 -1.39
CA ALA A 245 9.15 17.45 -0.53
C ALA A 245 7.79 16.85 -0.07
N ARG A 246 7.19 15.98 -0.84
CA ARG A 246 5.91 15.30 -0.55
C ARG A 246 6.10 13.82 -0.26
N THR A 247 7.28 13.43 0.23
CA THR A 247 7.56 12.10 0.79
C THR A 247 7.38 12.14 2.30
N SER A 248 6.56 11.24 2.83
CA SER A 248 6.22 11.20 4.26
C SER A 248 7.30 10.53 5.11
N LYS A 249 7.12 10.57 6.44
CA LYS A 249 7.94 9.82 7.42
C LYS A 249 7.99 8.32 7.11
N TRP A 250 6.93 7.78 6.58
CA TRP A 250 6.78 6.34 6.30
C TRP A 250 7.27 5.98 4.89
N GLY A 251 7.78 6.95 4.13
CA GLY A 251 8.19 6.76 2.74
C GLY A 251 7.03 6.67 1.75
N VAL A 252 5.85 7.18 2.10
CA VAL A 252 4.76 7.38 1.15
C VAL A 252 5.14 8.54 0.24
N ILE A 253 5.28 8.27 -1.05
CA ILE A 253 5.74 9.23 -2.06
C ILE A 253 4.54 9.90 -2.72
N GLN A 254 4.66 11.18 -3.11
CA GLN A 254 3.56 11.98 -3.65
C GLN A 254 2.33 11.94 -2.72
N ALA A 255 2.57 12.04 -1.40
CA ALA A 255 1.52 11.87 -0.39
C ALA A 255 0.53 13.04 -0.38
N THR A 256 0.97 14.26 -0.72
CA THR A 256 0.15 15.48 -0.73
C THR A 256 0.52 16.36 -1.92
N GLY A 257 -0.33 17.34 -2.28
CA GLY A 257 -0.01 18.38 -3.27
C GLY A 257 0.36 17.86 -4.66
N ASN A 258 0.03 16.63 -4.98
CA ASN A 258 0.16 16.01 -6.29
C ASN A 258 -1.22 15.77 -6.91
N LEU A 259 -1.96 14.79 -6.43
CA LEU A 259 -3.36 14.58 -6.74
C LEU A 259 -4.15 14.43 -5.45
N LEU A 260 -5.40 14.87 -5.45
CA LEU A 260 -6.38 14.55 -4.42
C LEU A 260 -6.56 13.04 -4.34
N VAL A 261 -6.57 12.48 -3.14
CA VAL A 261 -6.77 11.05 -2.92
C VAL A 261 -8.20 10.82 -2.46
N TRP A 262 -8.95 9.95 -3.15
CA TRP A 262 -10.24 9.48 -2.70
C TRP A 262 -10.14 8.85 -1.30
N GLY A 263 -10.97 9.34 -0.36
CA GLY A 263 -11.21 8.67 0.91
C GLY A 263 -12.32 7.63 0.79
N ARG A 264 -12.41 6.74 1.78
CA ARG A 264 -13.58 5.83 1.90
C ARG A 264 -14.72 6.44 2.70
N ASP A 265 -14.44 7.51 3.45
CA ASP A 265 -15.45 8.21 4.25
C ASP A 265 -16.43 8.92 3.34
N VAL A 266 -17.71 8.72 3.60
CA VAL A 266 -18.81 9.37 2.89
C VAL A 266 -19.72 10.08 3.87
N ILE A 267 -20.26 11.22 3.45
CA ILE A 267 -21.22 11.99 4.23
C ILE A 267 -22.42 12.33 3.36
N ALA A 268 -23.58 12.50 3.97
CA ALA A 268 -24.75 13.07 3.32
C ALA A 268 -24.91 14.51 3.79
N ASP A 269 -25.23 15.42 2.88
CA ASP A 269 -25.66 16.75 3.26
C ASP A 269 -27.03 16.67 3.95
N GLY A 270 -27.10 17.02 5.22
CA GLY A 270 -28.30 16.89 6.06
C GLY A 270 -29.33 18.00 5.87
N THR A 271 -29.20 18.87 4.84
CA THR A 271 -30.13 19.99 4.58
C THR A 271 -31.14 19.64 3.48
N GLY A 272 -32.38 20.10 3.60
CA GLY A 272 -33.44 19.89 2.60
C GLY A 272 -34.30 18.64 2.82
N SER A 273 -35.04 18.22 1.80
CA SER A 273 -35.90 17.03 1.82
C SER A 273 -35.17 15.83 1.24
N GLY A 274 -35.21 14.70 1.94
CA GLY A 274 -34.66 13.45 1.41
C GLY A 274 -35.41 12.97 0.17
N VAL A 275 -34.65 12.52 -0.83
CA VAL A 275 -35.17 11.93 -2.06
C VAL A 275 -34.27 10.77 -2.50
N TRP A 276 -34.83 9.85 -3.28
CA TRP A 276 -34.07 8.82 -3.96
C TRP A 276 -33.34 9.41 -5.19
N ARG A 277 -32.10 9.04 -5.39
CA ARG A 277 -31.26 9.53 -6.49
C ARG A 277 -30.52 8.38 -7.14
N ASP A 278 -30.55 8.34 -8.48
CA ASP A 278 -29.73 7.42 -9.28
C ASP A 278 -28.31 7.99 -9.48
N ILE A 279 -27.56 8.03 -8.38
CA ILE A 279 -26.13 8.40 -8.36
C ILE A 279 -25.23 7.16 -8.18
N ALA A 280 -25.84 5.97 -8.13
CA ALA A 280 -25.16 4.69 -7.97
C ALA A 280 -24.94 3.97 -9.32
N GLU A 281 -24.93 4.72 -10.43
CA GLU A 281 -24.60 4.25 -11.79
C GLU A 281 -25.46 3.06 -12.27
N GLY A 282 -26.76 3.12 -12.01
CA GLY A 282 -27.70 2.07 -12.39
C GLY A 282 -27.64 0.82 -11.53
N ARG A 283 -26.92 0.84 -10.41
CA ARG A 283 -26.81 -0.28 -9.44
C ARG A 283 -27.68 -0.06 -8.19
N GLY A 284 -28.81 0.59 -8.35
CA GLY A 284 -29.73 0.99 -7.30
C GLY A 284 -29.72 2.50 -7.12
N GLU A 285 -30.56 2.97 -6.18
CA GLU A 285 -30.66 4.40 -5.85
C GLU A 285 -30.23 4.64 -4.40
N ILE A 286 -29.74 5.86 -4.13
CA ILE A 286 -29.33 6.29 -2.79
C ILE A 286 -30.35 7.31 -2.29
N PHE A 287 -30.91 7.09 -1.08
CA PHE A 287 -31.73 8.07 -0.41
C PHE A 287 -30.83 9.07 0.33
N THR A 288 -30.81 10.32 -0.13
CA THR A 288 -30.00 11.37 0.46
C THR A 288 -30.76 12.69 0.55
N PHE A 289 -30.27 13.59 1.40
CA PHE A 289 -30.77 14.94 1.52
C PHE A 289 -30.01 15.85 0.54
N ASN A 290 -30.73 16.84 -0.04
CA ASN A 290 -30.20 17.72 -1.08
C ASN A 290 -29.60 16.97 -2.28
N ASP A 291 -28.43 17.31 -2.74
CA ASP A 291 -28.09 16.98 -4.11
C ASP A 291 -27.22 15.74 -4.24
N ASP A 292 -26.52 15.26 -3.16
CA ASP A 292 -25.58 14.18 -3.38
C ASP A 292 -25.10 13.44 -2.13
N LEU A 293 -24.58 12.25 -2.32
CA LEU A 293 -23.67 11.60 -1.40
C LEU A 293 -22.27 12.15 -1.69
N LEU A 294 -21.64 12.71 -0.66
CA LEU A 294 -20.32 13.32 -0.77
C LEU A 294 -19.24 12.37 -0.23
N ALA A 295 -18.09 12.36 -0.87
CA ALA A 295 -16.94 11.61 -0.39
C ALA A 295 -15.76 12.56 -0.08
N GLY A 296 -14.91 12.17 0.87
CA GLY A 296 -13.72 12.93 1.21
C GLY A 296 -12.64 12.83 0.12
N PHE A 297 -12.03 13.96 -0.21
CA PHE A 297 -10.76 14.03 -0.92
C PHE A 297 -9.69 14.55 0.02
N PHE A 298 -8.49 14.00 -0.06
CA PHE A 298 -7.42 14.30 0.88
C PHE A 298 -6.13 14.73 0.18
N GLY A 299 -5.33 15.56 0.86
CA GLY A 299 -3.96 15.87 0.53
C GLY A 299 -3.71 17.11 -0.31
N GLY A 300 -4.71 17.57 -1.06
CA GLY A 300 -4.57 18.65 -2.05
C GLY A 300 -3.98 18.19 -3.38
N ALA A 301 -4.35 18.88 -4.46
CA ALA A 301 -3.84 18.66 -5.81
C ALA A 301 -2.64 19.57 -6.11
N TRP A 302 -2.03 19.34 -7.27
CA TRP A 302 -0.85 20.06 -7.78
C TRP A 302 -1.04 21.56 -8.06
N GLY A 303 -2.23 22.09 -7.95
CA GLY A 303 -2.57 23.52 -8.12
C GLY A 303 -3.20 24.16 -6.89
N ASP A 304 -3.20 23.50 -5.73
CA ASP A 304 -3.89 23.97 -4.52
C ASP A 304 -3.05 24.93 -3.64
N GLY A 305 -1.74 25.05 -3.93
CA GLY A 305 -0.85 25.94 -3.18
C GLY A 305 -0.81 25.58 -1.70
N ALA A 306 -0.96 26.61 -0.86
CA ALA A 306 -0.95 26.47 0.60
C ALA A 306 -2.14 25.68 1.20
N LYS A 307 -3.09 25.24 0.39
CA LYS A 307 -4.18 24.35 0.85
C LYS A 307 -3.76 22.88 0.88
N ALA A 308 -2.68 22.50 0.16
CA ALA A 308 -2.18 21.15 0.16
C ALA A 308 -1.39 20.84 1.43
N GLY A 309 -1.56 19.61 1.96
CA GLY A 309 -0.87 19.19 3.18
C GLY A 309 -1.47 17.92 3.78
N SER A 310 -0.83 17.40 4.83
CA SER A 310 -1.20 16.14 5.47
C SER A 310 -2.60 16.15 6.11
N ARG A 311 -3.15 17.30 6.40
CA ARG A 311 -4.51 17.49 6.94
C ARG A 311 -5.47 18.15 5.97
N SER A 312 -5.06 18.33 4.71
CA SER A 312 -5.95 18.88 3.67
C SER A 312 -7.08 17.91 3.38
N SER A 313 -8.30 18.41 3.34
CA SER A 313 -9.46 17.60 2.98
C SER A 313 -10.57 18.44 2.35
N TYR A 314 -11.27 17.85 1.39
CA TYR A 314 -12.45 18.41 0.73
C TYR A 314 -13.64 17.46 0.94
N TRP A 315 -14.80 18.01 1.29
CA TRP A 315 -16.00 17.25 1.65
C TRP A 315 -17.23 17.73 0.87
N SER A 316 -17.02 18.32 -0.30
CA SER A 316 -18.07 18.92 -1.12
C SER A 316 -18.24 18.32 -2.50
N PHE A 317 -17.53 17.21 -2.79
CA PHE A 317 -17.62 16.56 -4.09
C PHE A 317 -18.46 15.29 -4.02
N SER A 318 -19.32 15.13 -5.03
CA SER A 318 -20.11 13.93 -5.23
C SER A 318 -19.25 12.67 -5.42
N VAL A 319 -19.78 11.53 -4.98
CA VAL A 319 -19.20 10.21 -5.30
C VAL A 319 -19.11 9.94 -6.80
N SER A 320 -19.86 10.66 -7.63
CA SER A 320 -19.82 10.59 -9.10
C SER A 320 -18.80 11.52 -9.75
N TYR A 321 -18.07 12.32 -8.96
CA TYR A 321 -17.06 13.24 -9.47
C TYR A 321 -15.84 12.50 -10.02
N SER A 322 -15.29 12.99 -11.13
CA SER A 322 -14.08 12.44 -11.76
C SER A 322 -13.35 13.57 -12.48
N ASP A 323 -12.06 13.73 -12.21
CA ASP A 323 -11.23 14.78 -12.82
C ASP A 323 -9.75 14.38 -12.87
N THR A 324 -8.94 15.13 -13.63
CA THR A 324 -7.50 14.90 -13.83
C THR A 324 -6.65 15.07 -12.57
N PHE A 325 -7.17 15.75 -11.56
CA PHE A 325 -6.46 15.99 -10.30
C PHE A 325 -6.94 15.09 -9.15
N VAL A 326 -7.69 14.02 -9.47
CA VAL A 326 -8.18 13.05 -8.48
C VAL A 326 -7.62 11.67 -8.77
N SER A 327 -6.99 11.07 -7.78
CA SER A 327 -6.42 9.72 -7.84
C SER A 327 -6.82 8.90 -6.62
N GLY A 328 -6.17 7.76 -6.41
CA GLY A 328 -6.39 6.87 -5.28
C GLY A 328 -5.08 6.39 -4.66
N ARG A 329 -5.17 5.92 -3.41
CA ARG A 329 -4.09 5.25 -2.68
C ARG A 329 -4.70 4.16 -1.82
N GLY A 330 -4.16 2.94 -1.90
CA GLY A 330 -4.66 1.82 -1.13
C GLY A 330 -4.08 1.76 0.28
N VAL A 331 -4.91 1.32 1.23
CA VAL A 331 -4.47 0.94 2.57
C VAL A 331 -5.00 -0.45 2.91
N THR A 332 -4.38 -1.14 3.86
CA THR A 332 -4.84 -2.43 4.35
C THR A 332 -4.39 -2.65 5.79
N ASP A 333 -5.05 -3.56 6.49
CA ASP A 333 -4.76 -3.83 7.89
C ASP A 333 -3.38 -4.49 8.04
N HIS A 334 -2.74 -4.27 9.19
CA HIS A 334 -1.52 -4.98 9.56
C HIS A 334 -1.87 -6.33 10.17
N VAL A 335 -1.11 -7.35 9.80
CA VAL A 335 -1.25 -8.73 10.33
C VAL A 335 0.03 -9.11 11.04
N ILE A 336 -0.13 -9.53 12.29
CA ILE A 336 0.90 -10.17 13.11
C ILE A 336 0.46 -11.62 13.32
N LEU A 337 1.24 -12.56 12.80
CA LEU A 337 1.03 -13.99 13.04
C LEU A 337 2.01 -14.46 14.12
N PRO A 338 1.56 -15.30 15.06
CA PRO A 338 2.40 -15.81 16.14
C PRO A 338 3.53 -16.71 15.66
#